data_4e2f05264acff248de7effa4647278a2
#
_entry.id   4e2f05264acff248de7effa4647278a2
#
_cell.length_a   1.000
_cell.length_b   1.000
_cell.length_c   1.000
_cell.angle_alpha   90.00
_cell.angle_beta   90.00
_cell.angle_gamma   90.00
#
_symmetry.space_group_name_H-M   'P 1'
#
loop_
_entity.id
_entity.type
_entity.pdbx_description
1 polymer ?
#
loop_
_entity_poly.entity_id
_entity_poly.type
_entity_poly.pdbx_seq_one_letter_code
_entity_poly.pdbx_strand_id
1 'polypeptide(L)'
;MLKKIFSHRSVWSNNLPIRNYQFLSYVAENKLEKKKFLKDKYSQFSFEEIVNLSKHLSANLIQTLRLNEPNLLNNQKIGIYCSNNYTYLISILSIWMLNGVPFVLNKTHPANYIKQFIDDFQCKLIINGVESPLASSDFDSMLNQKQIFNFRLNETNFLDLKNQKLLLGSNIPNTFDELSKFLTTDENQKASFLLVTSGTSGKPKGVVITFRNLLSSIETMTQAYKWTPENHILNPLPLNHYSGLVYCLLTPFLVGASVDLMAKFSASKAWQSLITDRSVNSFIAVPTIYTQLVNEYNESLKGQVPRDLIKRSLKRMKFIGSGSAPLNVRTFNEWSELTEYPMVERYGMTEIGMALSTPLVETENFRRIGGTVGRPCGQVAVRIYDHINNRVLIESDSENDFYGTECDDIFGELQINGPTVFKEYFNFPVLTKESFSEDGWFKTGDTARYLKDLNVYKIVGRTSVDVIKSGGHKISALDVEKEILAHGDIDDVAVIGLTDQVWGQRVFALISLKKKTTQFDQDEFLKWCRLRMPKYCVPSVIKLVDQIPKNQLGKVNKKELIQFYENSKF
;
A
#
# COMPACT_ATOMS: atom_id res chain seq x y z
N MET A 1 -22.51 -12.52 -32.47
CA MET A 1 -22.91 -12.33 -31.08
C MET A 1 -21.79 -11.68 -30.26
N LEU A 2 -20.55 -12.12 -30.36
CA LEU A 2 -19.40 -11.54 -29.63
C LEU A 2 -19.14 -10.04 -29.90
N LYS A 3 -19.37 -9.53 -31.12
CA LYS A 3 -19.23 -8.09 -31.42
C LYS A 3 -20.25 -7.16 -30.70
N LYS A 4 -21.38 -7.67 -30.25
CA LYS A 4 -22.38 -6.89 -29.48
C LYS A 4 -22.07 -6.83 -27.97
N ILE A 5 -21.39 -7.83 -27.42
CA ILE A 5 -20.96 -7.88 -26.02
C ILE A 5 -19.82 -6.86 -25.78
N PHE A 6 -18.93 -6.70 -26.77
CA PHE A 6 -17.80 -5.76 -26.68
C PHE A 6 -18.15 -4.33 -27.14
N SER A 7 -19.37 -4.05 -27.62
CA SER A 7 -19.79 -2.69 -27.99
C SER A 7 -20.19 -1.81 -26.79
N HIS A 8 -20.26 -2.33 -25.60
CA HIS A 8 -20.39 -1.56 -24.35
C HIS A 8 -19.07 -0.93 -23.87
N ARG A 9 -18.02 -0.97 -24.72
CA ARG A 9 -16.70 -0.33 -24.49
C ARG A 9 -16.75 1.19 -24.20
N SER A 10 -17.90 1.85 -24.36
CA SER A 10 -18.05 3.27 -24.06
C SER A 10 -18.27 3.60 -22.58
N VAL A 11 -18.50 2.63 -21.70
CA VAL A 11 -18.77 2.87 -20.28
C VAL A 11 -17.47 3.21 -19.50
N TRP A 12 -16.33 2.75 -19.99
CA TRP A 12 -15.02 2.96 -19.35
C TRP A 12 -14.23 4.12 -19.99
N SER A 13 -14.94 5.07 -20.61
CA SER A 13 -14.27 6.27 -21.10
C SER A 13 -13.63 7.02 -19.93
N ASN A 14 -12.38 7.46 -20.12
CA ASN A 14 -11.63 8.28 -19.18
C ASN A 14 -12.33 9.61 -18.77
N ASN A 15 -13.59 9.80 -19.17
CA ASN A 15 -14.40 11.00 -19.02
C ASN A 15 -15.63 10.82 -18.11
N LEU A 16 -15.71 9.78 -17.28
CA LEU A 16 -16.76 9.74 -16.26
C LEU A 16 -16.57 10.94 -15.32
N PRO A 17 -17.61 11.78 -15.12
CA PRO A 17 -17.50 12.90 -14.21
C PRO A 17 -17.18 12.36 -12.82
N ILE A 18 -16.11 12.87 -12.24
CA ILE A 18 -15.80 12.65 -10.82
C ILE A 18 -16.99 13.21 -10.07
N ARG A 19 -17.83 12.35 -9.50
CA ARG A 19 -19.01 12.77 -8.73
C ARG A 19 -18.52 13.65 -7.59
N ASN A 20 -18.98 14.91 -7.57
CA ASN A 20 -18.75 15.98 -6.59
C ASN A 20 -17.93 15.58 -5.36
N TYR A 21 -16.60 15.78 -5.41
CA TYR A 21 -15.73 15.64 -4.25
C TYR A 21 -15.90 16.85 -3.32
N GLN A 22 -17.02 16.86 -2.60
CA GLN A 22 -17.31 17.86 -1.56
C GLN A 22 -16.72 17.47 -0.20
N PHE A 23 -15.65 16.63 -0.15
CA PHE A 23 -15.15 16.13 1.13
C PHE A 23 -14.62 17.25 2.03
N LEU A 24 -13.80 18.15 1.50
CA LEU A 24 -13.31 19.28 2.31
C LEU A 24 -14.41 20.32 2.54
N SER A 25 -15.31 20.52 1.57
CA SER A 25 -16.54 21.30 1.79
C SER A 25 -17.38 20.68 2.89
N TYR A 26 -17.44 19.35 2.98
CA TYR A 26 -18.11 18.65 4.07
C TYR A 26 -17.50 18.97 5.45
N VAL A 27 -16.17 19.10 5.56
CA VAL A 27 -15.50 19.53 6.80
C VAL A 27 -15.95 20.93 7.19
N ALA A 28 -16.00 21.87 6.23
CA ALA A 28 -16.46 23.22 6.45
C ALA A 28 -17.96 23.27 6.76
N GLU A 29 -18.81 22.63 5.96
CA GLU A 29 -20.27 22.60 6.14
C GLU A 29 -20.69 22.01 7.49
N ASN A 30 -19.97 21.01 7.98
CA ASN A 30 -20.24 20.33 9.25
C ASN A 30 -19.47 20.91 10.45
N LYS A 31 -18.78 22.05 10.27
CA LYS A 31 -18.02 22.76 11.31
C LYS A 31 -16.99 21.86 12.03
N LEU A 32 -16.33 21.01 11.25
CA LEU A 32 -15.34 20.06 11.77
C LEU A 32 -13.92 20.65 11.88
N GLU A 33 -13.71 21.92 11.52
CA GLU A 33 -12.39 22.56 11.48
C GLU A 33 -11.65 22.46 12.81
N LYS A 34 -12.38 22.63 13.93
CA LYS A 34 -11.83 22.53 15.29
C LYS A 34 -11.74 21.11 15.83
N LYS A 35 -12.29 20.12 15.12
CA LYS A 35 -12.19 18.72 15.51
C LYS A 35 -10.72 18.30 15.49
N LYS A 36 -10.28 17.59 16.55
CA LYS A 36 -8.96 16.99 16.57
C LYS A 36 -8.87 15.89 15.54
N PHE A 37 -8.00 16.12 14.56
CA PHE A 37 -7.84 15.27 13.39
C PHE A 37 -6.66 14.31 13.53
N LEU A 38 -5.46 14.86 13.77
CA LEU A 38 -4.22 14.10 13.76
C LEU A 38 -3.57 14.12 15.13
N LYS A 39 -3.22 12.95 15.64
CA LYS A 39 -2.42 12.78 16.85
C LYS A 39 -1.14 12.03 16.49
N ASP A 40 -0.03 12.53 16.94
CA ASP A 40 1.27 11.87 16.86
C ASP A 40 2.01 11.96 18.19
N LYS A 41 3.29 11.61 18.20
CA LYS A 41 4.10 11.63 19.42
C LYS A 41 4.39 13.05 19.95
N TYR A 42 4.15 14.09 19.15
CA TYR A 42 4.42 15.47 19.55
C TYR A 42 3.19 16.19 20.09
N SER A 43 2.06 16.02 19.43
CA SER A 43 0.84 16.75 19.76
C SER A 43 -0.40 16.15 19.09
N GLN A 44 -1.51 16.82 19.33
CA GLN A 44 -2.78 16.57 18.67
C GLN A 44 -3.24 17.84 17.97
N PHE A 45 -3.49 17.73 16.66
CA PHE A 45 -3.81 18.86 15.79
C PHE A 45 -5.25 18.78 15.29
N SER A 46 -5.92 19.92 15.18
CA SER A 46 -7.19 20.03 14.47
C SER A 46 -6.97 20.15 12.96
N PHE A 47 -8.04 20.03 12.18
CA PHE A 47 -8.00 20.31 10.74
C PHE A 47 -7.51 21.72 10.45
N GLU A 48 -8.05 22.72 11.17
CA GLU A 48 -7.67 24.13 11.04
C GLU A 48 -6.18 24.35 11.34
N GLU A 49 -5.67 23.74 12.41
CA GLU A 49 -4.25 23.83 12.77
C GLU A 49 -3.36 23.25 11.65
N ILE A 50 -3.71 22.09 11.07
CA ILE A 50 -2.95 21.48 9.97
C ILE A 50 -2.94 22.39 8.74
N VAL A 51 -4.10 22.93 8.33
CA VAL A 51 -4.18 23.83 7.18
C VAL A 51 -3.40 25.13 7.40
N ASN A 52 -3.52 25.73 8.60
CA ASN A 52 -2.76 26.94 8.95
C ASN A 52 -1.25 26.69 8.94
N LEU A 53 -0.79 25.59 9.51
CA LEU A 53 0.63 25.19 9.46
C LEU A 53 1.12 24.98 8.03
N SER A 54 0.29 24.41 7.17
CA SER A 54 0.62 24.24 5.75
C SER A 54 0.76 25.57 5.02
N LYS A 55 -0.12 26.53 5.30
CA LYS A 55 -0.02 27.91 4.79
C LYS A 55 1.25 28.61 5.25
N HIS A 56 1.58 28.50 6.54
CA HIS A 56 2.81 29.08 7.08
C HIS A 56 4.05 28.50 6.40
N LEU A 57 4.08 27.16 6.21
CA LEU A 57 5.17 26.52 5.49
C LEU A 57 5.24 26.99 4.03
N SER A 58 4.10 27.13 3.34
CA SER A 58 4.05 27.68 1.97
C SER A 58 4.63 29.10 1.89
N ALA A 59 4.23 29.98 2.82
CA ALA A 59 4.74 31.34 2.89
C ALA A 59 6.26 31.40 3.13
N ASN A 60 6.77 30.57 4.05
CA ASN A 60 8.20 30.48 4.30
C ASN A 60 9.00 29.93 3.12
N LEU A 61 8.45 28.96 2.39
CA LEU A 61 9.07 28.44 1.14
C LEU A 61 9.15 29.54 0.09
N ILE A 62 8.09 30.33 -0.11
CA ILE A 62 8.08 31.47 -1.02
C ILE A 62 9.16 32.48 -0.62
N GLN A 63 9.19 32.89 0.63
CA GLN A 63 10.18 33.87 1.14
C GLN A 63 11.62 33.37 0.98
N THR A 64 11.87 32.13 1.41
CA THR A 64 13.21 31.55 1.43
C THR A 64 13.77 31.31 0.02
N LEU A 65 12.92 30.88 -0.90
CA LEU A 65 13.29 30.65 -2.31
C LEU A 65 13.24 31.94 -3.14
N ARG A 66 12.89 33.09 -2.52
CA ARG A 66 12.72 34.40 -3.20
C ARG A 66 11.80 34.29 -4.41
N LEU A 67 10.72 33.54 -4.27
CA LEU A 67 9.75 33.35 -5.34
C LEU A 67 8.89 34.61 -5.48
N ASN A 68 8.91 35.23 -6.65
CA ASN A 68 8.13 36.44 -6.93
C ASN A 68 6.66 36.17 -7.20
N GLU A 69 6.30 34.88 -7.48
CA GLU A 69 4.95 34.43 -7.78
C GLU A 69 4.65 33.04 -7.16
N PRO A 70 3.42 32.78 -6.69
CA PRO A 70 3.05 31.50 -6.07
C PRO A 70 3.09 30.31 -7.03
N ASN A 71 3.03 30.51 -8.33
CA ASN A 71 3.07 29.45 -9.35
C ASN A 71 4.48 28.97 -9.70
N LEU A 72 5.51 29.45 -9.00
CA LEU A 72 6.92 29.15 -9.32
C LEU A 72 7.33 27.69 -9.08
N LEU A 73 6.54 26.94 -8.34
CA LEU A 73 6.75 25.50 -8.16
C LEU A 73 5.93 24.66 -9.15
N ASN A 74 5.33 25.29 -10.15
CA ASN A 74 4.43 24.62 -11.11
C ASN A 74 5.06 23.35 -11.70
N ASN A 75 4.47 22.20 -11.36
CA ASN A 75 4.95 20.85 -11.72
C ASN A 75 6.38 20.50 -11.26
N GLN A 76 7.05 21.30 -10.43
CA GLN A 76 8.35 20.94 -9.88
C GLN A 76 8.22 19.86 -8.82
N LYS A 77 9.14 18.88 -8.86
CA LYS A 77 9.19 17.77 -7.91
C LYS A 77 9.95 18.21 -6.68
N ILE A 78 9.29 18.14 -5.53
CA ILE A 78 9.83 18.57 -4.25
C ILE A 78 9.93 17.36 -3.35
N GLY A 79 11.15 17.08 -2.91
CA GLY A 79 11.44 15.95 -2.04
C GLY A 79 10.84 16.16 -0.65
N ILE A 80 10.15 15.15 -0.14
CA ILE A 80 9.72 15.09 1.26
C ILE A 80 10.54 14.01 1.97
N TYR A 81 11.32 14.43 2.95
CA TYR A 81 12.14 13.57 3.78
C TYR A 81 11.75 13.73 5.25
N CYS A 82 10.59 13.18 5.62
CA CYS A 82 9.95 13.35 6.93
C CYS A 82 9.74 12.02 7.65
N SER A 83 9.66 12.06 8.99
CA SER A 83 9.18 10.96 9.82
C SER A 83 7.66 10.79 9.72
N ASN A 84 7.13 9.66 10.22
CA ASN A 84 5.70 9.45 10.40
C ASN A 84 5.15 10.37 11.49
N ASN A 85 4.97 11.64 11.16
CA ASN A 85 4.40 12.66 12.03
C ASN A 85 3.69 13.74 11.20
N TYR A 86 3.13 14.74 11.87
CA TYR A 86 2.38 15.84 11.26
C TYR A 86 3.13 16.59 10.15
N THR A 87 4.48 16.67 10.22
CA THR A 87 5.29 17.38 9.21
C THR A 87 5.14 16.80 7.82
N TYR A 88 4.80 15.52 7.73
CA TYR A 88 4.56 14.85 6.47
C TYR A 88 3.35 15.44 5.73
N LEU A 89 2.22 15.55 6.44
CA LEU A 89 0.97 16.07 5.86
C LEU A 89 1.09 17.55 5.52
N ILE A 90 1.64 18.36 6.43
CA ILE A 90 1.79 19.80 6.17
C ILE A 90 2.74 20.06 4.98
N SER A 91 3.77 19.22 4.79
CA SER A 91 4.66 19.32 3.62
C SER A 91 3.91 19.03 2.32
N ILE A 92 3.09 17.97 2.28
CA ILE A 92 2.29 17.64 1.09
C ILE A 92 1.33 18.78 0.75
N LEU A 93 0.56 19.25 1.73
CA LEU A 93 -0.42 20.31 1.52
C LEU A 93 0.26 21.62 1.09
N SER A 94 1.40 21.97 1.70
CA SER A 94 2.17 23.16 1.34
C SER A 94 2.67 23.11 -0.10
N ILE A 95 3.18 21.97 -0.54
CA ILE A 95 3.65 21.77 -1.91
C ILE A 95 2.47 21.88 -2.89
N TRP A 96 1.32 21.28 -2.55
CA TRP A 96 0.12 21.38 -3.37
C TRP A 96 -0.38 22.83 -3.49
N MET A 97 -0.42 23.58 -2.37
CA MET A 97 -0.79 25.01 -2.38
C MET A 97 0.11 25.87 -3.28
N LEU A 98 1.35 25.44 -3.52
CA LEU A 98 2.31 26.10 -4.40
C LEU A 98 2.37 25.49 -5.81
N ASN A 99 1.40 24.65 -6.18
CA ASN A 99 1.35 23.94 -7.46
C ASN A 99 2.53 23.00 -7.74
N GLY A 100 3.28 22.59 -6.72
CA GLY A 100 4.36 21.62 -6.81
C GLY A 100 3.86 20.18 -6.78
N VAL A 101 4.77 19.25 -7.06
CA VAL A 101 4.51 17.80 -6.99
C VAL A 101 5.36 17.19 -5.87
N PRO A 102 4.74 16.74 -4.77
CA PRO A 102 5.45 16.03 -3.71
C PRO A 102 6.11 14.78 -4.24
N PHE A 103 7.37 14.61 -3.90
CA PHE A 103 8.14 13.41 -4.18
C PHE A 103 8.58 12.79 -2.86
N VAL A 104 8.10 11.60 -2.58
CA VAL A 104 8.26 10.99 -1.27
C VAL A 104 9.54 10.17 -1.19
N LEU A 105 10.44 10.58 -0.30
CA LEU A 105 11.71 9.91 -0.03
C LEU A 105 11.58 8.96 1.16
N ASN A 106 12.16 7.77 1.02
CA ASN A 106 12.21 6.80 2.11
C ASN A 106 13.50 7.01 2.93
N LYS A 107 13.36 7.21 4.24
CA LYS A 107 14.47 7.43 5.18
C LYS A 107 15.45 6.28 5.30
N THR A 108 15.04 5.08 4.92
CA THR A 108 15.88 3.89 5.05
C THR A 108 16.60 3.55 3.77
N HIS A 109 16.37 4.32 2.71
CA HIS A 109 17.19 4.19 1.52
C HIS A 109 18.61 4.70 1.82
N PRO A 110 19.64 3.98 1.37
CA PRO A 110 21.01 4.46 1.39
C PRO A 110 21.15 5.81 0.69
N ALA A 111 22.10 6.63 1.11
CA ALA A 111 22.29 7.98 0.59
C ALA A 111 22.49 8.02 -0.94
N ASN A 112 23.18 7.01 -1.51
CA ASN A 112 23.38 6.87 -2.96
C ASN A 112 22.05 6.68 -3.72
N TYR A 113 21.08 5.97 -3.17
CA TYR A 113 19.74 5.83 -3.77
C TYR A 113 18.97 7.15 -3.73
N ILE A 114 19.03 7.86 -2.59
CA ILE A 114 18.39 9.18 -2.46
C ILE A 114 19.00 10.15 -3.47
N LYS A 115 20.34 10.13 -3.62
CA LYS A 115 21.06 10.93 -4.62
C LYS A 115 20.58 10.63 -6.04
N GLN A 116 20.42 9.34 -6.38
CA GLN A 116 19.91 8.92 -7.68
C GLN A 116 18.48 9.43 -7.91
N PHE A 117 17.58 9.32 -6.93
CA PHE A 117 16.21 9.83 -7.07
C PHE A 117 16.15 11.34 -7.26
N ILE A 118 16.99 12.09 -6.55
CA ILE A 118 17.11 13.54 -6.71
C ILE A 118 17.47 13.88 -8.16
N ASP A 119 18.41 13.14 -8.75
CA ASP A 119 18.84 13.33 -10.13
C ASP A 119 17.76 12.89 -11.13
N ASP A 120 17.24 11.68 -10.98
CA ASP A 120 16.25 11.09 -11.89
C ASP A 120 14.96 11.92 -11.95
N PHE A 121 14.55 12.51 -10.81
CA PHE A 121 13.35 13.34 -10.71
C PHE A 121 13.64 14.86 -10.86
N GLN A 122 14.90 15.25 -11.06
CA GLN A 122 15.29 16.66 -11.18
C GLN A 122 14.83 17.50 -10.00
N CYS A 123 14.93 16.94 -8.80
CA CYS A 123 14.49 17.57 -7.57
C CYS A 123 15.42 18.73 -7.20
N LYS A 124 14.87 19.93 -7.02
CA LYS A 124 15.64 21.13 -6.64
C LYS A 124 15.46 21.57 -5.20
N LEU A 125 14.46 21.04 -4.53
CA LEU A 125 14.10 21.38 -3.16
C LEU A 125 13.75 20.12 -2.40
N ILE A 126 14.26 19.99 -1.16
CA ILE A 126 13.86 18.96 -0.22
C ILE A 126 13.32 19.64 1.04
N ILE A 127 12.14 19.21 1.48
CA ILE A 127 11.61 19.51 2.82
C ILE A 127 12.05 18.39 3.75
N ASN A 128 12.89 18.76 4.70
CA ASN A 128 13.45 17.85 5.68
C ASN A 128 12.72 18.04 7.01
N GLY A 129 11.88 17.07 7.37
CA GLY A 129 11.03 17.15 8.55
C GLY A 129 11.79 16.97 9.87
N VAL A 130 11.11 17.29 10.95
CA VAL A 130 11.61 17.07 12.32
C VAL A 130 12.04 15.60 12.50
N GLU A 131 13.18 15.39 13.19
CA GLU A 131 13.80 14.08 13.41
C GLU A 131 14.19 13.31 12.15
N SER A 132 14.63 14.01 11.14
CA SER A 132 15.24 13.35 9.99
C SER A 132 16.60 12.77 10.37
N PRO A 133 16.87 11.47 10.09
CA PRO A 133 18.15 10.83 10.42
C PRO A 133 19.33 11.32 9.55
N LEU A 134 19.08 12.03 8.46
CA LEU A 134 20.12 12.56 7.57
C LEU A 134 20.56 13.98 7.96
N ALA A 135 20.71 14.25 9.26
CA ALA A 135 21.49 15.40 9.71
C ALA A 135 23.00 15.11 9.62
N SER A 136 23.46 14.29 8.67
CA SER A 136 24.88 14.04 8.46
C SER A 136 25.47 15.12 7.57
N SER A 137 26.69 15.56 7.91
CA SER A 137 27.51 16.47 7.11
C SER A 137 27.61 16.05 5.65
N ASP A 138 27.58 14.75 5.39
CA ASP A 138 27.72 14.16 4.05
C ASP A 138 26.49 14.39 3.17
N PHE A 139 25.27 14.31 3.75
CA PHE A 139 24.03 14.57 3.01
C PHE A 139 23.89 16.06 2.66
N ASP A 140 24.18 16.95 3.61
CA ASP A 140 24.18 18.39 3.35
C ASP A 140 25.24 18.78 2.33
N SER A 141 26.44 18.22 2.44
CA SER A 141 27.52 18.41 1.46
C SER A 141 27.07 17.97 0.06
N MET A 142 26.41 16.81 -0.05
CA MET A 142 25.85 16.31 -1.31
C MET A 142 24.79 17.25 -1.89
N LEU A 143 23.88 17.75 -1.07
CA LEU A 143 22.82 18.66 -1.52
C LEU A 143 23.40 19.99 -1.98
N ASN A 144 24.39 20.54 -1.23
CA ASN A 144 25.08 21.78 -1.58
C ASN A 144 25.86 21.64 -2.89
N GLN A 145 26.60 20.54 -3.11
CA GLN A 145 27.30 20.27 -4.37
C GLN A 145 26.36 20.25 -5.57
N LYS A 146 25.12 19.81 -5.37
CA LYS A 146 24.08 19.74 -6.41
C LYS A 146 23.23 21.00 -6.52
N GLN A 147 23.49 22.01 -5.71
CA GLN A 147 22.67 23.23 -5.61
C GLN A 147 21.19 22.93 -5.28
N ILE A 148 20.95 21.91 -4.45
CA ILE A 148 19.63 21.52 -4.01
C ILE A 148 19.33 22.21 -2.69
N PHE A 149 18.23 22.91 -2.64
CA PHE A 149 17.81 23.62 -1.44
C PHE A 149 17.26 22.63 -0.39
N ASN A 150 17.86 22.63 0.82
CA ASN A 150 17.41 21.80 1.94
C ASN A 150 16.67 22.65 2.96
N PHE A 151 15.32 22.59 2.91
CA PHE A 151 14.48 23.31 3.86
C PHE A 151 14.24 22.44 5.10
N ARG A 152 14.87 22.81 6.23
CA ARG A 152 14.75 22.05 7.48
C ARG A 152 13.63 22.58 8.35
N LEU A 153 12.70 21.68 8.71
CA LEU A 153 11.71 21.91 9.76
C LEU A 153 12.33 21.49 11.10
N ASN A 154 12.51 22.42 12.01
CA ASN A 154 12.89 22.14 13.38
C ASN A 154 11.75 22.58 14.33
N GLU A 155 11.78 22.09 15.58
CA GLU A 155 10.73 22.39 16.56
C GLU A 155 10.60 23.88 16.87
N THR A 156 11.73 24.63 16.88
CA THR A 156 11.76 26.09 17.11
C THR A 156 11.15 26.86 15.95
N ASN A 157 11.54 26.56 14.71
CA ASN A 157 10.94 27.19 13.53
C ASN A 157 9.43 26.92 13.43
N PHE A 158 8.98 25.80 13.99
CA PHE A 158 7.59 25.41 13.98
C PHE A 158 6.75 26.22 15.00
N LEU A 159 7.27 26.49 16.19
CA LEU A 159 6.65 27.40 17.17
C LEU A 159 6.61 28.83 16.62
N ASP A 160 7.66 29.26 15.91
CA ASP A 160 7.72 30.56 15.24
C ASP A 160 6.70 30.63 14.08
N LEU A 161 6.51 29.55 13.32
CA LEU A 161 5.46 29.45 12.29
C LEU A 161 4.05 29.67 12.87
N LYS A 162 3.81 29.18 14.09
CA LYS A 162 2.51 29.34 14.78
C LYS A 162 2.25 30.78 15.24
N ASN A 163 3.30 31.56 15.47
CA ASN A 163 3.24 32.91 16.05
C ASN A 163 3.41 34.04 15.01
N GLN A 164 3.82 33.73 13.78
CA GLN A 164 4.03 34.74 12.73
C GLN A 164 2.70 35.22 12.14
N LYS A 165 2.54 36.54 12.04
CA LYS A 165 1.42 37.18 11.33
C LYS A 165 1.64 36.99 9.81
N LEU A 166 0.78 36.21 9.17
CA LEU A 166 0.89 35.86 7.75
C LEU A 166 0.72 37.09 6.85
N LEU A 167 1.74 37.42 6.07
CA LEU A 167 1.65 38.22 4.87
C LEU A 167 1.46 37.25 3.67
N LEU A 168 0.26 36.71 3.52
CA LEU A 168 -0.05 35.80 2.42
C LEU A 168 -0.36 36.61 1.16
N GLY A 169 0.26 36.23 0.04
CA GLY A 169 -0.21 36.65 -1.30
C GLY A 169 -1.63 36.11 -1.56
N SER A 170 -2.41 36.84 -2.35
CA SER A 170 -3.85 36.58 -2.62
C SER A 170 -4.18 35.23 -3.26
N ASN A 171 -3.19 34.40 -3.62
CA ASN A 171 -3.36 33.19 -4.42
C ASN A 171 -3.14 31.86 -3.64
N ILE A 172 -2.92 31.92 -2.32
CA ILE A 172 -2.82 30.70 -1.48
C ILE A 172 -4.23 30.39 -0.93
N PRO A 173 -4.74 29.16 -1.05
CA PRO A 173 -6.05 28.80 -0.51
C PRO A 173 -6.19 29.17 0.97
N ASN A 174 -7.16 30.04 1.29
CA ASN A 174 -7.35 30.58 2.64
C ASN A 174 -8.36 29.81 3.48
N THR A 175 -9.18 28.98 2.81
CA THR A 175 -10.24 28.20 3.45
C THR A 175 -10.17 26.73 3.03
N PHE A 176 -10.88 25.87 3.75
CA PHE A 176 -11.09 24.47 3.34
C PHE A 176 -11.79 24.39 1.99
N ASP A 177 -12.74 25.29 1.73
CA ASP A 177 -13.45 25.37 0.45
C ASP A 177 -12.52 25.70 -0.71
N GLU A 178 -11.60 26.66 -0.53
CA GLU A 178 -10.60 26.99 -1.55
C GLU A 178 -9.63 25.85 -1.78
N LEU A 179 -9.18 25.18 -0.73
CA LEU A 179 -8.34 23.97 -0.84
C LEU A 179 -9.11 22.84 -1.54
N SER A 180 -10.39 22.65 -1.21
CA SER A 180 -11.25 21.67 -1.89
C SER A 180 -11.39 21.99 -3.38
N LYS A 181 -11.71 23.22 -3.73
CA LYS A 181 -11.79 23.69 -5.13
C LYS A 181 -10.46 23.49 -5.85
N PHE A 182 -9.34 23.83 -5.21
CA PHE A 182 -8.00 23.62 -5.77
C PHE A 182 -7.72 22.14 -6.09
N LEU A 183 -8.11 21.22 -5.22
CA LEU A 183 -7.92 19.77 -5.42
C LEU A 183 -8.88 19.17 -6.45
N THR A 184 -10.01 19.83 -6.75
CA THR A 184 -11.09 19.32 -7.62
C THR A 184 -11.22 20.04 -8.96
N THR A 185 -10.34 21.01 -9.28
CA THR A 185 -10.37 21.73 -10.56
C THR A 185 -10.12 20.82 -11.76
N ASP A 186 -10.50 21.26 -12.97
CA ASP A 186 -10.42 20.51 -14.25
C ASP A 186 -9.01 20.00 -14.64
N GLU A 187 -7.98 20.37 -13.89
CA GLU A 187 -6.61 19.85 -14.02
C GLU A 187 -6.41 18.45 -13.40
N ASN A 188 -7.44 17.61 -13.37
CA ASN A 188 -7.42 16.26 -12.78
C ASN A 188 -6.29 15.34 -13.27
N GLN A 189 -5.70 15.64 -14.42
CA GLN A 189 -4.54 14.93 -14.99
C GLN A 189 -3.20 15.42 -14.43
N LYS A 190 -3.19 16.48 -13.60
CA LYS A 190 -2.00 16.97 -12.93
C LYS A 190 -1.51 15.95 -11.89
N ALA A 191 -0.19 15.80 -11.80
CA ALA A 191 0.41 14.92 -10.80
C ALA A 191 0.11 15.44 -9.38
N SER A 192 -0.47 14.58 -8.54
CA SER A 192 -0.67 14.88 -7.12
C SER A 192 0.58 14.56 -6.31
N PHE A 193 1.24 13.43 -6.60
CA PHE A 193 2.53 13.05 -6.00
C PHE A 193 3.23 11.96 -6.81
N LEU A 194 4.53 11.74 -6.52
CA LEU A 194 5.31 10.62 -6.99
C LEU A 194 5.67 9.71 -5.83
N LEU A 195 5.42 8.41 -6.00
CA LEU A 195 5.88 7.37 -5.10
C LEU A 195 6.90 6.48 -5.79
N VAL A 196 7.95 6.13 -5.07
CA VAL A 196 8.99 5.22 -5.58
C VAL A 196 8.60 3.78 -5.26
N THR A 197 8.65 2.94 -6.27
CA THR A 197 8.51 1.49 -6.13
C THR A 197 9.81 0.78 -6.51
N SER A 198 10.11 -0.33 -5.84
CA SER A 198 11.33 -1.11 -6.06
C SER A 198 11.37 -1.86 -7.39
N GLY A 199 10.36 -1.70 -8.24
CA GLY A 199 10.24 -2.27 -9.59
C GLY A 199 10.73 -3.72 -9.76
N THR A 200 10.08 -4.51 -10.60
CA THR A 200 10.51 -5.88 -10.93
C THR A 200 11.86 -5.93 -11.68
N SER A 201 12.29 -4.81 -12.28
CA SER A 201 13.56 -4.69 -13.03
C SER A 201 14.78 -4.35 -12.15
N GLY A 202 14.63 -4.24 -10.83
CA GLY A 202 15.71 -3.91 -9.89
C GLY A 202 16.04 -2.42 -9.78
N LYS A 203 15.69 -1.58 -10.77
CA LYS A 203 15.81 -0.12 -10.66
C LYS A 203 14.52 0.47 -10.09
N PRO A 204 14.60 1.33 -9.07
CA PRO A 204 13.44 2.01 -8.54
C PRO A 204 12.78 2.90 -9.59
N LYS A 205 11.43 2.98 -9.55
CA LYS A 205 10.62 3.72 -10.50
C LYS A 205 9.72 4.70 -9.78
N GLY A 206 9.60 5.91 -10.32
CA GLY A 206 8.63 6.89 -9.84
C GLY A 206 7.26 6.65 -10.47
N VAL A 207 6.29 6.30 -9.67
CA VAL A 207 4.89 6.15 -10.10
C VAL A 207 4.21 7.51 -10.00
N VAL A 208 3.73 8.05 -11.11
CA VAL A 208 3.03 9.33 -11.17
C VAL A 208 1.55 9.12 -10.88
N ILE A 209 1.10 9.60 -9.72
CA ILE A 209 -0.31 9.58 -9.30
C ILE A 209 -0.90 10.96 -9.56
N THR A 210 -1.94 11.03 -10.37
CA THR A 210 -2.69 12.28 -10.62
C THR A 210 -3.68 12.56 -9.51
N PHE A 211 -4.21 13.81 -9.44
CA PHE A 211 -5.31 14.12 -8.52
C PHE A 211 -6.54 13.25 -8.80
N ARG A 212 -6.84 12.95 -10.06
CA ARG A 212 -7.90 12.02 -10.44
C ARG A 212 -7.68 10.63 -9.84
N ASN A 213 -6.48 10.07 -9.99
CA ASN A 213 -6.16 8.75 -9.43
C ASN A 213 -6.30 8.74 -7.89
N LEU A 214 -5.77 9.79 -7.24
CA LEU A 214 -5.84 9.95 -5.79
C LEU A 214 -7.30 10.01 -5.31
N LEU A 215 -8.09 10.91 -5.88
CA LEU A 215 -9.47 11.11 -5.47
C LEU A 215 -10.33 9.87 -5.74
N SER A 216 -10.16 9.23 -6.89
CA SER A 216 -10.85 7.95 -7.19
C SER A 216 -10.46 6.84 -6.24
N SER A 217 -9.21 6.78 -5.80
CA SER A 217 -8.76 5.81 -4.79
C SER A 217 -9.37 6.08 -3.41
N ILE A 218 -9.49 7.35 -3.03
CA ILE A 218 -10.15 7.75 -1.77
C ILE A 218 -11.64 7.43 -1.83
N GLU A 219 -12.30 7.70 -2.96
CA GLU A 219 -13.71 7.35 -3.17
C GLU A 219 -13.93 5.83 -3.07
N THR A 220 -13.12 5.03 -3.79
CA THR A 220 -13.16 3.57 -3.73
C THR A 220 -13.02 3.07 -2.29
N MET A 221 -12.05 3.62 -1.55
CA MET A 221 -11.82 3.28 -0.15
C MET A 221 -12.99 3.69 0.75
N THR A 222 -13.55 4.88 0.51
CA THR A 222 -14.67 5.42 1.27
C THR A 222 -15.95 4.60 1.08
N GLN A 223 -16.24 4.22 -0.15
CA GLN A 223 -17.39 3.38 -0.47
C GLN A 223 -17.22 1.96 0.08
N ALA A 224 -16.07 1.31 -0.17
CA ALA A 224 -15.83 -0.07 0.24
C ALA A 224 -15.89 -0.25 1.76
N TYR A 225 -15.37 0.72 2.54
CA TYR A 225 -15.28 0.61 3.99
C TYR A 225 -16.18 1.59 4.74
N LYS A 226 -17.11 2.23 4.02
CA LYS A 226 -18.14 3.13 4.58
C LYS A 226 -17.53 4.18 5.51
N TRP A 227 -16.47 4.85 5.04
CA TRP A 227 -15.81 5.89 5.82
C TRP A 227 -16.75 7.06 6.11
N THR A 228 -16.67 7.55 7.34
CA THR A 228 -17.41 8.70 7.84
C THR A 228 -16.51 9.53 8.77
N PRO A 229 -16.89 10.75 9.12
CA PRO A 229 -16.13 11.56 10.08
C PRO A 229 -15.96 10.93 11.47
N GLU A 230 -16.81 9.96 11.85
CA GLU A 230 -16.69 9.24 13.12
C GLU A 230 -15.62 8.14 13.09
N ASN A 231 -15.01 7.88 11.95
CA ASN A 231 -13.87 6.97 11.90
C ASN A 231 -12.67 7.60 12.61
N HIS A 232 -11.96 6.78 13.36
CA HIS A 232 -10.68 7.12 13.97
C HIS A 232 -9.72 5.95 13.74
N ILE A 233 -8.73 6.17 12.90
CA ILE A 233 -7.77 5.14 12.51
C ILE A 233 -6.48 5.21 13.31
N LEU A 234 -6.04 4.06 13.84
CA LEU A 234 -4.66 3.89 14.27
C LEU A 234 -3.82 3.54 13.05
N ASN A 235 -2.87 4.39 12.68
CA ASN A 235 -1.99 4.19 11.52
C ASN A 235 -0.59 3.72 11.92
N PRO A 236 -0.27 2.42 11.80
CA PRO A 236 1.07 1.89 12.06
C PRO A 236 1.96 1.89 10.81
N LEU A 237 1.42 2.28 9.63
CA LEU A 237 2.08 2.12 8.34
C LEU A 237 3.00 3.30 8.02
N PRO A 238 4.11 3.04 7.30
CA PRO A 238 4.99 4.10 6.81
C PRO A 238 4.28 5.00 5.79
N LEU A 239 4.43 6.32 5.95
CA LEU A 239 3.80 7.30 5.06
C LEU A 239 4.48 7.44 3.69
N ASN A 240 5.63 6.83 3.49
CA ASN A 240 6.29 6.74 2.18
C ASN A 240 5.72 5.61 1.29
N HIS A 241 4.70 4.91 1.75
CA HIS A 241 3.98 3.89 0.99
C HIS A 241 2.52 4.28 0.77
N TYR A 242 1.97 3.87 -0.36
CA TYR A 242 0.61 4.22 -0.79
C TYR A 242 -0.44 3.95 0.29
N SER A 243 -0.41 2.77 0.93
CA SER A 243 -1.40 2.40 1.95
C SER A 243 -1.35 3.31 3.18
N GLY A 244 -0.15 3.62 3.70
CA GLY A 244 0.02 4.51 4.85
C GLY A 244 -0.36 5.95 4.52
N LEU A 245 0.05 6.42 3.33
CA LEU A 245 -0.20 7.78 2.88
C LEU A 245 -1.66 8.00 2.46
N VAL A 246 -2.13 7.21 1.49
CA VAL A 246 -3.44 7.48 0.89
C VAL A 246 -4.57 6.97 1.78
N TYR A 247 -4.50 5.70 2.23
CA TYR A 247 -5.63 5.11 2.94
C TYR A 247 -5.68 5.44 4.42
N CYS A 248 -4.52 5.64 5.07
CA CYS A 248 -4.47 5.86 6.51
C CYS A 248 -4.18 7.30 6.93
N LEU A 249 -3.91 8.22 5.97
CA LEU A 249 -3.69 9.64 6.26
C LEU A 249 -4.56 10.56 5.39
N LEU A 250 -4.44 10.46 4.05
CA LEU A 250 -5.17 11.38 3.15
C LEU A 250 -6.68 11.06 3.09
N THR A 251 -7.07 9.78 3.10
CA THR A 251 -8.50 9.42 3.16
C THR A 251 -9.16 9.97 4.42
N PRO A 252 -8.66 9.71 5.65
CA PRO A 252 -9.23 10.34 6.85
C PRO A 252 -9.27 11.86 6.78
N PHE A 253 -8.20 12.50 6.29
CA PHE A 253 -8.16 13.96 6.14
C PHE A 253 -9.29 14.48 5.27
N LEU A 254 -9.52 13.87 4.10
CA LEU A 254 -10.52 14.33 3.15
C LEU A 254 -11.96 13.99 3.53
N VAL A 255 -12.18 12.92 4.32
CA VAL A 255 -13.53 12.54 4.80
C VAL A 255 -13.88 13.13 6.17
N GLY A 256 -12.99 13.92 6.80
CA GLY A 256 -13.23 14.51 8.12
C GLY A 256 -13.05 13.53 9.29
N ALA A 257 -12.43 12.38 9.08
CA ALA A 257 -12.12 11.37 10.10
C ALA A 257 -10.85 11.72 10.89
N SER A 258 -10.50 10.95 11.93
CA SER A 258 -9.32 11.20 12.77
C SER A 258 -8.24 10.13 12.59
N VAL A 259 -6.97 10.49 12.88
CA VAL A 259 -5.81 9.62 12.72
C VAL A 259 -4.90 9.69 13.93
N ASP A 260 -4.53 8.55 14.48
CA ASP A 260 -3.40 8.39 15.41
C ASP A 260 -2.21 7.80 14.65
N LEU A 261 -1.13 8.57 14.50
CA LEU A 261 0.08 8.13 13.80
C LEU A 261 1.05 7.44 14.77
N MET A 262 1.43 6.22 14.46
CA MET A 262 2.54 5.57 15.13
C MET A 262 3.85 5.95 14.42
N ALA A 263 4.74 6.66 15.12
CA ALA A 263 6.05 7.03 14.55
C ALA A 263 6.89 5.79 14.16
N LYS A 264 6.79 4.74 14.97
CA LYS A 264 7.34 3.40 14.73
C LYS A 264 6.35 2.38 15.28
N PHE A 265 6.08 1.31 14.52
CA PHE A 265 5.21 0.24 14.99
C PHE A 265 5.77 -0.44 16.25
N SER A 266 4.87 -0.73 17.18
CA SER A 266 5.10 -1.55 18.38
C SER A 266 3.83 -2.35 18.65
N ALA A 267 3.94 -3.67 18.69
CA ALA A 267 2.80 -4.56 18.91
C ALA A 267 2.12 -4.30 20.27
N SER A 268 2.92 -4.10 21.33
CA SER A 268 2.41 -3.78 22.67
C SER A 268 1.62 -2.47 22.69
N LYS A 269 2.17 -1.37 22.10
CA LYS A 269 1.45 -0.08 22.01
C LYS A 269 0.21 -0.15 21.13
N ALA A 270 0.25 -0.92 20.04
CA ALA A 270 -0.91 -1.12 19.19
C ALA A 270 -2.02 -1.86 19.93
N TRP A 271 -1.72 -2.95 20.64
CA TRP A 271 -2.68 -3.61 21.52
C TRP A 271 -3.23 -2.69 22.59
N GLN A 272 -2.37 -1.92 23.24
CA GLN A 272 -2.82 -0.91 24.23
C GLN A 272 -3.87 0.02 23.62
N SER A 273 -3.57 0.63 22.45
CA SER A 273 -4.53 1.52 21.77
C SER A 273 -5.80 0.80 21.37
N LEU A 274 -5.71 -0.40 20.77
CA LEU A 274 -6.87 -1.17 20.33
C LEU A 274 -7.77 -1.61 21.49
N ILE A 275 -7.23 -1.82 22.69
CA ILE A 275 -7.98 -2.27 23.86
C ILE A 275 -8.52 -1.08 24.65
N THR A 276 -7.69 -0.06 24.92
CA THR A 276 -8.01 0.98 25.90
C THR A 276 -8.53 2.28 25.28
N ASP A 277 -8.11 2.62 24.06
CA ASP A 277 -8.58 3.84 23.40
C ASP A 277 -9.90 3.59 22.69
N ARG A 278 -11.00 4.01 23.34
CA ARG A 278 -12.35 3.80 22.82
C ARG A 278 -12.66 4.62 21.58
N SER A 279 -11.87 5.64 21.25
CA SER A 279 -12.05 6.45 20.04
C SER A 279 -11.54 5.74 18.80
N VAL A 280 -10.49 4.92 18.91
CA VAL A 280 -9.95 4.13 17.80
C VAL A 280 -10.97 3.04 17.39
N ASN A 281 -11.44 3.14 16.15
CA ASN A 281 -12.46 2.21 15.60
C ASN A 281 -12.11 1.70 14.20
N SER A 282 -10.93 2.01 13.69
CA SER A 282 -10.45 1.60 12.38
C SER A 282 -8.98 1.23 12.44
N PHE A 283 -8.58 0.13 11.79
CA PHE A 283 -7.19 -0.33 11.80
C PHE A 283 -6.84 -0.99 10.47
N ILE A 284 -5.75 -0.54 9.86
CA ILE A 284 -5.23 -1.12 8.62
C ILE A 284 -3.75 -1.40 8.82
N ALA A 285 -3.35 -2.63 8.52
CA ALA A 285 -1.96 -3.04 8.65
C ALA A 285 -1.54 -4.03 7.56
N VAL A 286 -0.26 -4.31 7.49
CA VAL A 286 0.30 -5.36 6.63
C VAL A 286 0.30 -6.70 7.39
N PRO A 287 0.32 -7.85 6.69
CA PRO A 287 0.29 -9.17 7.31
C PRO A 287 1.32 -9.38 8.43
N THR A 288 2.54 -8.87 8.27
CA THR A 288 3.59 -8.97 9.28
C THR A 288 3.24 -8.28 10.60
N ILE A 289 2.48 -7.19 10.56
CA ILE A 289 1.99 -6.53 11.78
C ILE A 289 0.99 -7.43 12.51
N TYR A 290 0.08 -8.09 11.79
CA TYR A 290 -0.86 -9.03 12.40
C TYR A 290 -0.15 -10.25 13.02
N THR A 291 0.86 -10.80 12.33
CA THR A 291 1.69 -11.87 12.92
C THR A 291 2.35 -11.39 14.21
N GLN A 292 2.93 -10.17 14.22
CA GLN A 292 3.54 -9.63 15.44
C GLN A 292 2.52 -9.37 16.56
N LEU A 293 1.30 -8.94 16.22
CA LEU A 293 0.22 -8.76 17.20
C LEU A 293 -0.22 -10.10 17.82
N VAL A 294 -0.39 -11.14 17.00
CA VAL A 294 -0.74 -12.48 17.48
C VAL A 294 0.39 -13.04 18.36
N ASN A 295 1.65 -12.90 17.95
CA ASN A 295 2.79 -13.34 18.74
C ASN A 295 2.89 -12.59 20.06
N GLU A 296 2.77 -11.25 20.06
CA GLU A 296 2.78 -10.43 21.29
C GLU A 296 1.69 -10.88 22.27
N TYR A 297 0.48 -11.18 21.74
CA TYR A 297 -0.57 -11.71 22.58
C TYR A 297 -0.16 -13.04 23.20
N ASN A 298 0.31 -13.98 22.42
CA ASN A 298 0.66 -15.34 22.89
C ASN A 298 1.85 -15.36 23.86
N GLU A 299 2.83 -14.48 23.67
CA GLU A 299 4.07 -14.44 24.43
C GLU A 299 3.97 -13.55 25.68
N SER A 300 3.31 -12.40 25.57
CA SER A 300 3.36 -11.36 26.60
C SER A 300 2.01 -11.09 27.28
N LEU A 301 0.90 -11.11 26.52
CA LEU A 301 -0.39 -10.67 27.04
C LEU A 301 -1.28 -11.82 27.52
N LYS A 302 -1.05 -13.03 27.04
CA LYS A 302 -1.81 -14.22 27.44
C LYS A 302 -1.67 -14.48 28.94
N GLY A 303 -2.81 -14.48 29.65
CA GLY A 303 -2.85 -14.57 31.11
C GLY A 303 -2.89 -13.21 31.83
N GLN A 304 -2.51 -12.12 31.18
CA GLN A 304 -2.66 -10.75 31.71
C GLN A 304 -3.90 -10.05 31.15
N VAL A 305 -4.17 -10.27 29.86
CA VAL A 305 -5.32 -9.66 29.15
C VAL A 305 -6.30 -10.77 28.76
N PRO A 306 -7.51 -10.84 29.38
CA PRO A 306 -8.52 -11.81 29.02
C PRO A 306 -8.95 -11.69 27.56
N ARG A 307 -9.14 -12.82 26.86
CA ARG A 307 -9.65 -12.83 25.47
C ARG A 307 -10.98 -12.09 25.35
N ASP A 308 -11.87 -12.21 26.32
CA ASP A 308 -13.17 -11.53 26.32
C ASP A 308 -13.04 -10.00 26.36
N LEU A 309 -11.96 -9.48 26.97
CA LEU A 309 -11.68 -8.05 26.93
C LEU A 309 -11.28 -7.62 25.51
N ILE A 310 -10.43 -8.40 24.83
CA ILE A 310 -10.04 -8.16 23.44
C ILE A 310 -11.26 -8.19 22.53
N LYS A 311 -12.07 -9.26 22.59
CA LYS A 311 -13.29 -9.42 21.80
C LYS A 311 -14.25 -8.24 21.99
N ARG A 312 -14.54 -7.86 23.24
CA ARG A 312 -15.40 -6.71 23.56
C ARG A 312 -14.80 -5.40 23.05
N SER A 313 -13.49 -5.21 23.17
CA SER A 313 -12.81 -4.02 22.72
C SER A 313 -12.83 -3.89 21.19
N LEU A 314 -12.65 -4.98 20.45
CA LEU A 314 -12.66 -4.96 19.00
C LEU A 314 -14.06 -4.99 18.37
N LYS A 315 -15.10 -5.31 19.14
CA LYS A 315 -16.49 -5.27 18.65
C LYS A 315 -16.93 -3.89 18.17
N ARG A 316 -16.30 -2.80 18.68
CA ARG A 316 -16.56 -1.42 18.24
C ARG A 316 -15.89 -1.05 16.92
N MET A 317 -14.96 -1.89 16.43
CA MET A 317 -14.21 -1.58 15.22
C MET A 317 -15.14 -1.55 14.01
N LYS A 318 -15.12 -0.44 13.27
CA LYS A 318 -15.86 -0.30 12.02
C LYS A 318 -15.24 -1.19 10.95
N PHE A 319 -13.91 -1.25 10.91
CA PHE A 319 -13.18 -2.22 10.09
C PHE A 319 -11.76 -2.48 10.60
N ILE A 320 -11.28 -3.68 10.28
CA ILE A 320 -9.90 -4.13 10.45
C ILE A 320 -9.47 -4.73 9.11
N GLY A 321 -8.41 -4.18 8.49
CA GLY A 321 -8.04 -4.57 7.13
C GLY A 321 -6.57 -4.94 6.98
N SER A 322 -6.30 -5.94 6.14
CA SER A 322 -4.95 -6.39 5.76
C SER A 322 -4.73 -6.26 4.25
N GLY A 323 -3.52 -5.89 3.84
CA GLY A 323 -3.16 -5.81 2.42
C GLY A 323 -1.69 -5.50 2.19
N SER A 324 -1.33 -5.17 0.97
CA SER A 324 0.03 -4.88 0.49
C SER A 324 0.97 -6.09 0.41
N ALA A 325 0.61 -7.23 1.00
CA ALA A 325 1.28 -8.52 0.88
C ALA A 325 0.26 -9.65 1.10
N PRO A 326 0.53 -10.89 0.67
CA PRO A 326 -0.34 -12.02 0.95
C PRO A 326 -0.46 -12.26 2.47
N LEU A 327 -1.69 -12.41 2.95
CA LEU A 327 -1.94 -12.77 4.34
C LEU A 327 -1.91 -14.29 4.49
N ASN A 328 -1.12 -14.77 5.45
CA ASN A 328 -1.09 -16.18 5.78
C ASN A 328 -2.43 -16.58 6.41
N VAL A 329 -3.03 -17.65 5.90
CA VAL A 329 -4.31 -18.17 6.41
C VAL A 329 -4.21 -18.57 7.89
N ARG A 330 -3.06 -19.03 8.34
CA ARG A 330 -2.83 -19.30 9.77
C ARG A 330 -2.97 -18.02 10.59
N THR A 331 -2.30 -16.94 10.22
CA THR A 331 -2.42 -15.64 10.89
C THR A 331 -3.85 -15.11 10.84
N PHE A 332 -4.55 -15.29 9.70
CA PHE A 332 -5.95 -14.93 9.57
C PHE A 332 -6.83 -15.70 10.56
N ASN A 333 -6.65 -17.01 10.68
CA ASN A 333 -7.42 -17.86 11.59
C ASN A 333 -7.11 -17.54 13.06
N GLU A 334 -5.82 -17.48 13.43
CA GLU A 334 -5.38 -17.16 14.80
C GLU A 334 -5.91 -15.78 15.24
N TRP A 335 -5.88 -14.78 14.35
CA TRP A 335 -6.48 -13.46 14.60
C TRP A 335 -8.00 -13.55 14.78
N SER A 336 -8.69 -14.28 13.89
CA SER A 336 -10.14 -14.42 13.92
C SER A 336 -10.62 -15.13 15.18
N GLU A 337 -9.90 -16.18 15.62
CA GLU A 337 -10.19 -16.89 16.87
C GLU A 337 -9.93 -16.03 18.11
N LEU A 338 -8.85 -15.20 18.08
CA LEU A 338 -8.51 -14.33 19.19
C LEU A 338 -9.51 -13.19 19.37
N THR A 339 -9.97 -12.62 18.27
CA THR A 339 -10.69 -11.34 18.26
C THR A 339 -12.19 -11.48 17.96
N GLU A 340 -12.62 -12.60 17.40
CA GLU A 340 -13.93 -12.78 16.76
C GLU A 340 -14.22 -11.75 15.66
N TYR A 341 -13.17 -11.17 15.08
CA TYR A 341 -13.25 -10.21 14.00
C TYR A 341 -12.39 -10.69 12.81
N PRO A 342 -12.93 -11.43 11.85
CA PRO A 342 -12.21 -11.77 10.63
C PRO A 342 -11.87 -10.48 9.87
N MET A 343 -10.59 -10.30 9.57
CA MET A 343 -10.14 -9.08 8.91
C MET A 343 -10.55 -9.03 7.44
N VAL A 344 -10.69 -7.82 6.92
CA VAL A 344 -10.91 -7.57 5.49
C VAL A 344 -9.57 -7.71 4.77
N GLU A 345 -9.47 -8.64 3.81
CA GLU A 345 -8.32 -8.74 2.93
C GLU A 345 -8.52 -7.92 1.66
N ARG A 346 -7.44 -7.26 1.20
CA ARG A 346 -7.48 -6.43 0.00
C ARG A 346 -6.23 -6.61 -0.84
N TYR A 347 -6.40 -6.45 -2.15
CA TYR A 347 -5.33 -6.43 -3.12
C TYR A 347 -5.24 -5.08 -3.81
N GLY A 348 -4.00 -4.63 -4.01
CA GLY A 348 -3.67 -3.43 -4.71
C GLY A 348 -2.16 -3.20 -4.72
N MET A 349 -1.74 -2.24 -5.50
CA MET A 349 -0.34 -1.80 -5.61
C MET A 349 -0.30 -0.29 -5.87
N THR A 350 0.87 0.30 -5.83
CA THR A 350 1.02 1.76 -6.02
C THR A 350 0.41 2.23 -7.34
N GLU A 351 0.52 1.42 -8.38
CA GLU A 351 0.09 1.72 -9.74
C GLU A 351 -1.44 1.68 -9.94
N ILE A 352 -2.19 1.00 -9.06
CA ILE A 352 -3.64 0.79 -9.27
C ILE A 352 -4.50 1.20 -8.07
N GLY A 353 -3.87 1.60 -6.95
CA GLY A 353 -4.61 1.76 -5.71
C GLY A 353 -5.16 0.43 -5.18
N MET A 354 -6.36 0.44 -4.58
CA MET A 354 -7.08 -0.76 -4.14
C MET A 354 -8.00 -1.23 -5.27
N ALA A 355 -7.75 -2.43 -5.80
CA ALA A 355 -8.54 -3.00 -6.88
C ALA A 355 -9.55 -4.05 -6.39
N LEU A 356 -9.17 -4.90 -5.44
CA LEU A 356 -9.99 -5.98 -4.91
C LEU A 356 -10.07 -5.90 -3.39
N SER A 357 -11.23 -6.26 -2.82
CA SER A 357 -11.43 -6.40 -1.38
C SER A 357 -12.46 -7.48 -1.05
N THR A 358 -12.25 -8.20 0.05
CA THR A 358 -13.32 -8.97 0.69
C THR A 358 -14.36 -8.01 1.30
N PRO A 359 -15.60 -8.43 1.55
CA PRO A 359 -16.67 -7.53 1.95
C PRO A 359 -16.47 -6.95 3.35
N LEU A 360 -16.88 -5.70 3.56
CA LEU A 360 -16.94 -5.13 4.90
C LEU A 360 -18.05 -5.79 5.74
N VAL A 361 -19.18 -6.09 5.12
CA VAL A 361 -20.30 -6.81 5.72
C VAL A 361 -20.46 -8.12 4.97
N GLU A 362 -20.38 -9.22 5.71
CA GLU A 362 -20.57 -10.55 5.13
C GLU A 362 -22.05 -10.81 4.83
N THR A 363 -22.29 -11.54 3.75
CA THR A 363 -23.59 -12.05 3.35
C THR A 363 -23.47 -13.56 3.13
N GLU A 364 -24.59 -14.26 2.90
CA GLU A 364 -24.56 -15.70 2.58
C GLU A 364 -23.69 -16.00 1.35
N ASN A 365 -23.73 -15.11 0.35
CA ASN A 365 -23.06 -15.29 -0.94
C ASN A 365 -21.68 -14.60 -1.02
N PHE A 366 -21.27 -13.82 -0.02
CA PHE A 366 -20.00 -13.09 -0.03
C PHE A 366 -19.39 -13.01 1.35
N ARG A 367 -18.45 -13.89 1.64
CA ARG A 367 -17.78 -14.05 2.93
C ARG A 367 -16.31 -13.67 2.88
N ARG A 368 -15.74 -13.43 4.06
CA ARG A 368 -14.29 -13.24 4.24
C ARG A 368 -13.62 -14.59 4.38
N ILE A 369 -12.98 -15.04 3.32
CA ILE A 369 -12.29 -16.33 3.27
C ILE A 369 -10.79 -16.07 3.21
N GLY A 370 -10.05 -16.56 4.21
CA GLY A 370 -8.61 -16.36 4.32
C GLY A 370 -7.85 -16.83 3.07
N GLY A 371 -6.97 -15.97 2.55
CA GLY A 371 -6.20 -16.21 1.32
C GLY A 371 -6.93 -15.88 0.04
N THR A 372 -8.10 -15.24 0.12
CA THR A 372 -8.79 -14.62 -1.03
C THR A 372 -8.74 -13.09 -0.90
N VAL A 373 -8.90 -12.40 -2.01
CA VAL A 373 -8.87 -10.93 -2.03
C VAL A 373 -10.22 -10.32 -2.44
N GLY A 374 -11.26 -11.13 -2.45
CA GLY A 374 -12.65 -10.68 -2.70
C GLY A 374 -12.93 -10.30 -4.15
N ARG A 375 -13.61 -9.18 -4.35
CA ARG A 375 -14.13 -8.71 -5.64
C ARG A 375 -13.63 -7.29 -5.97
N PRO A 376 -13.81 -6.82 -7.22
CA PRO A 376 -13.55 -5.45 -7.61
C PRO A 376 -14.26 -4.43 -6.72
N CYS A 377 -13.61 -3.29 -6.50
CA CYS A 377 -14.11 -2.23 -5.64
C CYS A 377 -14.32 -0.92 -6.40
N GLY A 378 -15.42 -0.23 -6.12
CA GLY A 378 -15.71 1.10 -6.65
C GLY A 378 -15.75 1.11 -8.17
N GLN A 379 -14.99 2.00 -8.80
CA GLN A 379 -14.94 2.16 -10.26
C GLN A 379 -13.80 1.37 -10.92
N VAL A 380 -13.33 0.30 -10.28
CA VAL A 380 -12.27 -0.55 -10.80
C VAL A 380 -12.87 -1.75 -11.53
N ALA A 381 -12.38 -2.01 -12.72
CA ALA A 381 -12.61 -3.25 -13.45
C ALA A 381 -11.35 -4.13 -13.42
N VAL A 382 -11.55 -5.43 -13.33
CA VAL A 382 -10.49 -6.42 -13.36
C VAL A 382 -10.77 -7.47 -14.41
N ARG A 383 -9.73 -8.02 -15.03
CA ARG A 383 -9.87 -9.19 -15.90
C ARG A 383 -8.74 -10.17 -15.68
N ILE A 384 -9.02 -11.45 -15.95
CA ILE A 384 -8.01 -12.49 -16.04
C ILE A 384 -7.75 -12.79 -17.52
N TYR A 385 -6.49 -12.65 -17.93
CA TYR A 385 -6.04 -12.81 -19.31
C TYR A 385 -5.16 -14.04 -19.47
N ASP A 386 -5.52 -14.87 -20.45
CA ASP A 386 -4.74 -16.05 -20.84
C ASP A 386 -3.81 -15.69 -22.00
N HIS A 387 -2.52 -15.51 -21.71
CA HIS A 387 -1.50 -15.20 -22.72
C HIS A 387 -1.23 -16.34 -23.71
N ILE A 388 -1.53 -17.59 -23.33
CA ILE A 388 -1.27 -18.75 -24.21
C ILE A 388 -2.27 -18.75 -25.38
N ASN A 389 -3.54 -18.54 -25.04
CA ASN A 389 -4.62 -18.57 -26.03
C ASN A 389 -5.06 -17.16 -26.46
N ASN A 390 -4.36 -16.13 -26.02
CA ASN A 390 -4.59 -14.70 -26.34
C ASN A 390 -6.06 -14.29 -26.16
N ARG A 391 -6.64 -14.57 -24.97
CA ARG A 391 -8.07 -14.33 -24.70
C ARG A 391 -8.33 -13.88 -23.27
N VAL A 392 -9.41 -13.13 -23.09
CA VAL A 392 -9.97 -12.82 -21.77
C VAL A 392 -10.76 -14.03 -21.27
N LEU A 393 -10.50 -14.48 -20.05
CA LEU A 393 -11.22 -15.57 -19.40
C LEU A 393 -12.45 -15.05 -18.63
N ILE A 394 -12.26 -13.97 -17.88
CA ILE A 394 -13.29 -13.27 -17.14
C ILE A 394 -12.96 -11.78 -17.09
N GLU A 395 -13.96 -10.94 -17.12
CA GLU A 395 -13.92 -9.52 -16.79
C GLU A 395 -14.98 -9.24 -15.74
N SER A 396 -14.64 -8.48 -14.68
CA SER A 396 -15.54 -8.18 -13.59
C SER A 396 -15.43 -6.71 -13.17
N ASP A 397 -16.53 -6.15 -12.77
CA ASP A 397 -16.59 -4.89 -12.02
C ASP A 397 -17.20 -5.12 -10.62
N SER A 398 -17.58 -4.05 -9.92
CA SER A 398 -18.16 -4.16 -8.58
C SER A 398 -19.53 -4.85 -8.55
N GLU A 399 -20.23 -4.94 -9.68
CA GLU A 399 -21.60 -5.41 -9.80
C GLU A 399 -21.75 -6.67 -10.66
N ASN A 400 -20.90 -6.79 -11.72
CA ASN A 400 -21.09 -7.75 -12.79
C ASN A 400 -19.84 -8.58 -13.07
N ASP A 401 -20.07 -9.80 -13.57
CA ASP A 401 -19.06 -10.69 -14.12
C ASP A 401 -19.41 -11.02 -15.58
N PHE A 402 -18.44 -10.87 -16.47
CA PHE A 402 -18.55 -11.17 -17.89
C PHE A 402 -17.56 -12.29 -18.24
N TYR A 403 -18.05 -13.48 -18.52
CA TYR A 403 -17.24 -14.62 -18.89
C TYR A 403 -16.88 -14.56 -20.37
N GLY A 404 -15.60 -14.57 -20.67
CA GLY A 404 -15.09 -14.59 -22.06
C GLY A 404 -15.18 -15.97 -22.71
N THR A 405 -15.19 -17.03 -21.90
CA THR A 405 -15.29 -18.42 -22.35
C THR A 405 -15.87 -19.29 -21.23
N GLU A 406 -16.53 -20.39 -21.61
CA GLU A 406 -16.85 -21.47 -20.67
C GLU A 406 -15.53 -22.21 -20.34
N CYS A 407 -14.94 -21.91 -19.20
CA CYS A 407 -13.73 -22.53 -18.69
C CYS A 407 -13.93 -22.84 -17.19
N ASP A 408 -13.60 -24.06 -16.78
CA ASP A 408 -13.74 -24.46 -15.39
C ASP A 408 -12.64 -23.87 -14.51
N ASP A 409 -11.42 -23.74 -15.03
CA ASP A 409 -10.28 -23.12 -14.33
C ASP A 409 -9.96 -21.74 -14.93
N ILE A 410 -10.39 -20.68 -14.24
CA ILE A 410 -10.11 -19.30 -14.63
C ILE A 410 -8.83 -18.86 -13.95
N PHE A 411 -7.72 -19.00 -14.65
CA PHE A 411 -6.37 -18.74 -14.17
C PHE A 411 -5.53 -18.03 -15.24
N GLY A 412 -4.95 -16.89 -14.90
CA GLY A 412 -4.12 -16.11 -15.82
C GLY A 412 -3.58 -14.83 -15.22
N GLU A 413 -3.06 -13.94 -16.07
CA GLU A 413 -2.59 -12.62 -15.64
C GLU A 413 -3.77 -11.75 -15.23
N LEU A 414 -3.65 -11.13 -14.05
CA LEU A 414 -4.60 -10.13 -13.58
C LEU A 414 -4.29 -8.79 -14.26
N GLN A 415 -5.27 -8.21 -14.92
CA GLN A 415 -5.19 -6.90 -15.54
C GLN A 415 -6.27 -5.98 -14.98
N ILE A 416 -5.95 -4.69 -14.84
CA ILE A 416 -6.78 -3.71 -14.14
C ILE A 416 -7.06 -2.52 -15.05
N ASN A 417 -8.31 -2.04 -15.00
CA ASN A 417 -8.72 -0.80 -15.64
C ASN A 417 -9.54 0.05 -14.66
N GLY A 418 -9.48 1.36 -14.79
CA GLY A 418 -10.26 2.29 -13.99
C GLY A 418 -9.52 3.57 -13.64
N PRO A 419 -10.21 4.55 -13.04
CA PRO A 419 -9.65 5.87 -12.77
C PRO A 419 -8.59 5.88 -11.66
N THR A 420 -8.43 4.80 -10.90
CA THR A 420 -7.39 4.64 -9.89
C THR A 420 -6.04 4.27 -10.48
N VAL A 421 -6.01 3.78 -11.73
CA VAL A 421 -4.78 3.36 -12.42
C VAL A 421 -3.90 4.57 -12.69
N PHE A 422 -2.64 4.47 -12.31
CA PHE A 422 -1.64 5.53 -12.41
C PHE A 422 -1.48 6.09 -13.83
N LYS A 423 -0.88 7.28 -13.92
CA LYS A 423 -0.68 7.91 -15.22
C LYS A 423 0.48 7.28 -15.99
N GLU A 424 1.64 7.21 -15.36
CA GLU A 424 2.88 6.78 -16.02
C GLU A 424 3.99 6.47 -15.00
N TYR A 425 5.00 5.74 -15.42
CA TYR A 425 6.29 5.72 -14.75
C TYR A 425 7.11 6.93 -15.21
N PHE A 426 7.47 7.79 -14.26
CA PHE A 426 8.19 9.04 -14.53
C PHE A 426 9.52 8.78 -15.25
N ASN A 427 9.74 9.45 -16.38
CA ASN A 427 10.91 9.29 -17.27
C ASN A 427 11.08 7.87 -17.89
N PHE A 428 10.05 7.01 -17.84
CA PHE A 428 10.09 5.67 -18.46
C PHE A 428 8.91 5.47 -19.44
N PRO A 429 8.84 6.22 -20.57
CA PRO A 429 7.69 6.15 -21.48
C PRO A 429 7.55 4.79 -22.16
N VAL A 430 8.66 4.12 -22.53
CA VAL A 430 8.63 2.79 -23.14
C VAL A 430 8.05 1.77 -22.15
N LEU A 431 8.57 1.76 -20.92
CA LEU A 431 8.06 0.87 -19.89
C LEU A 431 6.59 1.15 -19.54
N THR A 432 6.19 2.42 -19.52
CA THR A 432 4.79 2.79 -19.31
C THR A 432 3.92 2.17 -20.39
N LYS A 433 4.28 2.35 -21.68
CA LYS A 433 3.56 1.77 -22.79
C LYS A 433 3.49 0.24 -22.71
N GLU A 434 4.61 -0.41 -22.40
CA GLU A 434 4.70 -1.88 -22.25
C GLU A 434 3.86 -2.43 -21.09
N SER A 435 3.60 -1.61 -20.07
CA SER A 435 2.81 -1.98 -18.89
C SER A 435 1.30 -1.97 -19.16
N PHE A 436 0.87 -1.49 -20.31
CA PHE A 436 -0.52 -1.52 -20.72
C PHE A 436 -0.73 -2.46 -21.92
N SER A 437 -1.93 -3.04 -22.02
CA SER A 437 -2.38 -3.73 -23.21
C SER A 437 -2.80 -2.71 -24.28
N GLU A 438 -2.97 -3.17 -25.53
CA GLU A 438 -3.40 -2.31 -26.64
C GLU A 438 -4.78 -1.65 -26.40
N ASP A 439 -5.64 -2.31 -25.63
CA ASP A 439 -6.96 -1.83 -25.25
C ASP A 439 -6.98 -1.10 -23.89
N GLY A 440 -5.81 -0.73 -23.34
CA GLY A 440 -5.65 0.20 -22.21
C GLY A 440 -5.76 -0.43 -20.82
N TRP A 441 -5.66 -1.76 -20.68
CA TRP A 441 -5.61 -2.43 -19.39
C TRP A 441 -4.19 -2.46 -18.84
N PHE A 442 -4.03 -2.09 -17.59
CA PHE A 442 -2.75 -2.21 -16.90
C PHE A 442 -2.44 -3.68 -16.56
N LYS A 443 -1.30 -4.16 -17.05
CA LYS A 443 -0.77 -5.49 -16.78
C LYS A 443 -0.07 -5.49 -15.42
N THR A 444 -0.69 -6.12 -14.41
CA THR A 444 -0.15 -6.10 -13.04
C THR A 444 1.13 -6.91 -12.88
N GLY A 445 1.35 -7.89 -13.76
CA GLY A 445 2.38 -8.91 -13.62
C GLY A 445 2.07 -9.90 -12.48
N ASP A 446 0.88 -9.85 -11.91
CA ASP A 446 0.38 -10.81 -10.93
C ASP A 446 -0.52 -11.84 -11.63
N THR A 447 -0.42 -13.10 -11.23
CA THR A 447 -1.31 -14.16 -11.64
C THR A 447 -2.44 -14.30 -10.63
N ALA A 448 -3.67 -14.41 -11.10
CA ALA A 448 -4.84 -14.61 -10.28
C ALA A 448 -5.65 -15.83 -10.73
N ARG A 449 -6.44 -16.37 -9.83
CA ARG A 449 -7.48 -17.36 -10.07
C ARG A 449 -8.82 -16.79 -9.61
N TYR A 450 -9.86 -17.00 -10.40
CA TYR A 450 -11.23 -16.71 -9.98
C TYR A 450 -11.92 -17.99 -9.54
N LEU A 451 -12.41 -17.99 -8.32
CA LEU A 451 -13.09 -19.12 -7.67
C LEU A 451 -14.60 -18.98 -7.91
N LYS A 452 -15.13 -19.61 -8.95
CA LYS A 452 -16.53 -19.48 -9.38
C LYS A 452 -17.51 -19.76 -8.25
N ASP A 453 -17.33 -20.87 -7.52
CA ASP A 453 -18.23 -21.32 -6.45
C ASP A 453 -18.31 -20.33 -5.28
N LEU A 454 -17.26 -19.54 -5.08
CA LEU A 454 -17.14 -18.54 -4.00
C LEU A 454 -17.33 -17.11 -4.51
N ASN A 455 -17.35 -16.91 -5.82
CA ASN A 455 -17.46 -15.62 -6.47
C ASN A 455 -16.37 -14.62 -6.01
N VAL A 456 -15.11 -15.07 -5.92
CA VAL A 456 -14.00 -14.25 -5.44
C VAL A 456 -12.70 -14.50 -6.21
N TYR A 457 -11.82 -13.51 -6.17
CA TYR A 457 -10.47 -13.60 -6.70
C TYR A 457 -9.48 -14.07 -5.63
N LYS A 458 -8.49 -14.85 -6.06
CA LYS A 458 -7.33 -15.26 -5.28
C LYS A 458 -6.07 -14.87 -6.05
N ILE A 459 -5.15 -14.16 -5.41
CA ILE A 459 -3.81 -13.89 -5.98
C ILE A 459 -2.95 -15.13 -5.80
N VAL A 460 -2.42 -15.62 -6.91
CA VAL A 460 -1.56 -16.81 -6.96
C VAL A 460 -0.10 -16.42 -6.77
N GLY A 461 0.26 -15.18 -7.13
CA GLY A 461 1.58 -14.60 -6.97
C GLY A 461 2.06 -13.84 -8.20
N ARG A 462 3.29 -13.33 -8.14
CA ARG A 462 3.96 -12.70 -9.28
C ARG A 462 4.25 -13.72 -10.35
N THR A 463 3.79 -13.47 -11.57
CA THR A 463 4.00 -14.36 -12.71
C THR A 463 5.47 -14.69 -12.95
N SER A 464 6.37 -13.73 -12.65
CA SER A 464 7.80 -13.85 -12.89
C SER A 464 8.59 -14.57 -11.81
N VAL A 465 8.08 -14.66 -10.57
CA VAL A 465 8.87 -15.17 -9.40
C VAL A 465 8.09 -16.12 -8.50
N ASP A 466 6.75 -16.03 -8.48
CA ASP A 466 5.92 -16.87 -7.61
C ASP A 466 5.23 -18.01 -8.36
N VAL A 467 5.20 -17.95 -9.70
CA VAL A 467 4.69 -19.04 -10.53
C VAL A 467 5.86 -19.88 -11.02
N ILE A 468 6.08 -21.01 -10.35
CA ILE A 468 7.16 -21.97 -10.67
C ILE A 468 6.66 -22.90 -11.78
N LYS A 469 7.44 -22.99 -12.87
CA LYS A 469 7.13 -23.84 -14.02
C LYS A 469 7.95 -25.12 -13.93
N SER A 470 7.40 -26.18 -13.32
CA SER A 470 8.09 -27.44 -13.07
C SER A 470 7.37 -28.61 -13.71
N GLY A 471 8.03 -29.33 -14.60
CA GLY A 471 7.50 -30.53 -15.24
C GLY A 471 6.15 -30.33 -15.95
N GLY A 472 5.96 -29.18 -16.59
CA GLY A 472 4.70 -28.80 -17.24
C GLY A 472 3.62 -28.24 -16.31
N HIS A 473 3.83 -28.28 -14.99
CA HIS A 473 2.92 -27.70 -14.01
C HIS A 473 3.24 -26.23 -13.72
N LYS A 474 2.20 -25.41 -13.50
CA LYS A 474 2.31 -24.04 -12.95
C LYS A 474 2.02 -24.11 -11.45
N ILE A 475 3.05 -23.97 -10.64
CA ILE A 475 2.98 -24.12 -9.19
C ILE A 475 3.01 -22.72 -8.55
N SER A 476 2.05 -22.43 -7.68
CA SER A 476 2.09 -21.22 -6.87
C SER A 476 3.06 -21.40 -5.70
N ALA A 477 4.14 -20.64 -5.68
CA ALA A 477 5.06 -20.60 -4.55
C ALA A 477 4.33 -20.20 -3.26
N LEU A 478 3.38 -19.25 -3.34
CA LEU A 478 2.59 -18.79 -2.19
C LEU A 478 1.68 -19.91 -1.63
N ASP A 479 1.13 -20.76 -2.48
CA ASP A 479 0.33 -21.90 -2.00
C ASP A 479 1.22 -22.95 -1.32
N VAL A 480 2.42 -23.18 -1.85
CA VAL A 480 3.40 -24.08 -1.20
C VAL A 480 3.86 -23.50 0.13
N GLU A 481 4.18 -22.19 0.18
CA GLU A 481 4.52 -21.48 1.44
C GLU A 481 3.41 -21.62 2.48
N LYS A 482 2.17 -21.44 2.06
CA LYS A 482 0.99 -21.57 2.92
C LYS A 482 0.93 -22.95 3.57
N GLU A 483 1.10 -24.00 2.79
CA GLU A 483 1.07 -25.38 3.32
C GLU A 483 2.24 -25.64 4.25
N ILE A 484 3.45 -25.22 3.90
CA ILE A 484 4.65 -25.38 4.73
C ILE A 484 4.50 -24.66 6.08
N LEU A 485 3.98 -23.45 6.09
CA LEU A 485 3.74 -22.67 7.31
C LEU A 485 2.72 -23.30 8.26
N ALA A 486 1.92 -24.25 7.81
CA ALA A 486 1.03 -25.02 8.67
C ALA A 486 1.78 -26.05 9.55
N HIS A 487 3.07 -26.32 9.27
CA HIS A 487 3.87 -27.22 10.10
C HIS A 487 4.23 -26.60 11.45
N GLY A 488 4.17 -27.39 12.51
CA GLY A 488 4.33 -26.93 13.89
C GLY A 488 5.67 -26.27 14.22
N ASP A 489 6.74 -26.70 13.57
CA ASP A 489 8.12 -26.26 13.82
C ASP A 489 8.58 -25.09 12.96
N ILE A 490 7.84 -24.77 11.90
CA ILE A 490 8.20 -23.70 10.97
C ILE A 490 7.76 -22.35 11.51
N ASP A 491 8.68 -21.38 11.53
CA ASP A 491 8.43 -19.99 11.84
C ASP A 491 8.10 -19.18 10.58
N ASP A 492 8.95 -19.32 9.56
CA ASP A 492 8.81 -18.59 8.31
C ASP A 492 9.34 -19.39 7.11
N VAL A 493 8.87 -19.08 5.89
CA VAL A 493 9.28 -19.78 4.67
C VAL A 493 9.26 -18.83 3.47
N ALA A 494 10.19 -19.05 2.55
CA ALA A 494 10.14 -18.48 1.20
C ALA A 494 10.36 -19.60 0.18
N VAL A 495 9.45 -19.71 -0.78
CA VAL A 495 9.54 -20.70 -1.87
C VAL A 495 9.85 -20.00 -3.18
N ILE A 496 10.84 -20.52 -3.90
CA ILE A 496 11.28 -20.00 -5.21
C ILE A 496 11.46 -21.14 -6.20
N GLY A 497 11.42 -20.80 -7.49
CA GLY A 497 11.79 -21.72 -8.57
C GLY A 497 13.25 -21.49 -8.95
N LEU A 498 14.09 -22.51 -8.82
CA LEU A 498 15.46 -22.48 -9.35
C LEU A 498 15.53 -23.24 -10.66
N THR A 499 16.35 -22.75 -11.59
CA THR A 499 16.53 -23.36 -12.92
C THR A 499 17.00 -24.80 -12.82
N ASP A 500 16.37 -25.70 -13.56
CA ASP A 500 16.68 -27.13 -13.64
C ASP A 500 16.64 -27.64 -15.07
N GLN A 501 17.62 -28.42 -15.46
CA GLN A 501 17.74 -28.92 -16.85
C GLN A 501 16.65 -29.92 -17.24
N VAL A 502 16.11 -30.67 -16.27
CA VAL A 502 15.10 -31.72 -16.52
C VAL A 502 13.68 -31.19 -16.33
N TRP A 503 13.45 -30.43 -15.28
CA TRP A 503 12.11 -29.98 -14.88
C TRP A 503 11.77 -28.57 -15.35
N GLY A 504 12.72 -27.83 -15.94
CA GLY A 504 12.63 -26.41 -16.23
C GLY A 504 12.92 -25.58 -14.97
N GLN A 505 12.16 -25.78 -13.91
CA GLN A 505 12.44 -25.22 -12.59
C GLN A 505 12.21 -26.29 -11.51
N ARG A 506 12.97 -26.20 -10.41
CA ARG A 506 12.73 -26.95 -9.16
C ARG A 506 12.08 -26.08 -8.12
N VAL A 507 11.20 -26.67 -7.32
CA VAL A 507 10.65 -26.04 -6.12
C VAL A 507 11.71 -26.06 -5.04
N PHE A 508 12.20 -24.88 -4.65
CA PHE A 508 13.20 -24.67 -3.62
C PHE A 508 12.57 -23.92 -2.45
N ALA A 509 12.74 -24.43 -1.22
CA ALA A 509 12.21 -23.81 -0.01
C ALA A 509 13.32 -23.35 0.93
N LEU A 510 13.33 -22.06 1.28
CA LEU A 510 14.08 -21.53 2.41
C LEU A 510 13.15 -21.57 3.63
N ILE A 511 13.63 -22.13 4.73
CA ILE A 511 12.81 -22.35 5.92
C ILE A 511 13.55 -21.82 7.14
N SER A 512 12.87 -21.02 7.97
CA SER A 512 13.31 -20.70 9.32
C SER A 512 12.48 -21.47 10.35
N LEU A 513 13.15 -21.98 11.38
CA LEU A 513 12.53 -22.78 12.43
C LEU A 513 12.17 -21.92 13.64
N LYS A 514 11.15 -22.32 14.39
CA LYS A 514 10.82 -21.68 15.67
C LYS A 514 11.97 -21.88 16.67
N LYS A 515 12.22 -20.87 17.50
CA LYS A 515 13.31 -20.87 18.50
C LYS A 515 13.32 -22.07 19.44
N LYS A 516 12.18 -22.70 19.67
CA LYS A 516 12.04 -23.90 20.54
C LYS A 516 12.25 -25.22 19.80
N THR A 517 12.43 -25.20 18.49
CA THR A 517 12.70 -26.43 17.72
C THR A 517 14.18 -26.73 17.75
N THR A 518 14.56 -27.79 18.46
CA THR A 518 15.96 -28.19 18.64
C THR A 518 16.41 -29.24 17.64
N GLN A 519 15.49 -29.98 17.05
CA GLN A 519 15.74 -31.00 16.03
C GLN A 519 14.72 -30.85 14.90
N PHE A 520 15.19 -30.91 13.67
CA PHE A 520 14.35 -30.87 12.46
C PHE A 520 14.74 -32.02 11.55
N ASP A 521 13.82 -32.98 11.39
CA ASP A 521 13.98 -34.12 10.47
C ASP A 521 13.40 -33.76 9.12
N GLN A 522 14.28 -33.57 8.13
CA GLN A 522 13.88 -33.15 6.78
C GLN A 522 13.09 -34.27 6.06
N ASP A 523 13.38 -35.54 6.29
CA ASP A 523 12.68 -36.65 5.63
C ASP A 523 11.25 -36.79 6.18
N GLU A 524 11.07 -36.63 7.47
CA GLU A 524 9.77 -36.62 8.13
C GLU A 524 8.95 -35.41 7.66
N PHE A 525 9.57 -34.25 7.59
CA PHE A 525 8.95 -33.05 7.05
C PHE A 525 8.50 -33.21 5.58
N LEU A 526 9.34 -33.83 4.73
CA LEU A 526 8.96 -34.10 3.35
C LEU A 526 7.81 -35.13 3.23
N LYS A 527 7.75 -36.11 4.11
CA LYS A 527 6.60 -37.05 4.20
C LYS A 527 5.34 -36.28 4.57
N TRP A 528 5.42 -35.38 5.56
CA TRP A 528 4.33 -34.54 5.98
C TRP A 528 3.83 -33.65 4.82
N CYS A 529 4.73 -33.04 4.05
CA CYS A 529 4.37 -32.25 2.85
C CYS A 529 3.62 -33.09 1.80
N ARG A 530 4.05 -34.34 1.55
CA ARG A 530 3.41 -35.24 0.57
C ARG A 530 1.97 -35.62 0.91
N LEU A 531 1.59 -35.50 2.19
CA LEU A 531 0.21 -35.75 2.64
C LEU A 531 -0.70 -34.53 2.44
N ARG A 532 -0.13 -33.34 2.24
CA ARG A 532 -0.88 -32.07 2.21
C ARG A 532 -0.92 -31.38 0.85
N MET A 533 0.03 -31.70 -0.02
CA MET A 533 0.11 -31.06 -1.33
C MET A 533 0.44 -32.06 -2.43
N PRO A 534 0.09 -31.77 -3.70
CA PRO A 534 0.46 -32.62 -4.85
C PRO A 534 1.96 -32.84 -4.90
N LYS A 535 2.38 -34.02 -5.35
CA LYS A 535 3.79 -34.45 -5.38
C LYS A 535 4.70 -33.45 -6.12
N TYR A 536 4.22 -32.82 -7.17
CA TYR A 536 4.96 -31.83 -7.95
C TYR A 536 5.12 -30.48 -7.24
N CYS A 537 4.33 -30.19 -6.20
CA CYS A 537 4.43 -29.00 -5.35
C CYS A 537 5.41 -29.16 -4.19
N VAL A 538 5.75 -30.41 -3.82
CA VAL A 538 6.65 -30.67 -2.69
C VAL A 538 8.05 -30.16 -3.03
N PRO A 539 8.67 -29.34 -2.15
CA PRO A 539 10.03 -28.86 -2.39
C PRO A 539 11.01 -29.99 -2.62
N SER A 540 11.77 -29.92 -3.69
CA SER A 540 12.84 -30.88 -4.01
C SER A 540 14.16 -30.51 -3.34
N VAL A 541 14.31 -29.25 -2.91
CA VAL A 541 15.46 -28.73 -2.18
C VAL A 541 14.96 -27.88 -1.02
N ILE A 542 15.53 -28.10 0.16
CA ILE A 542 15.24 -27.36 1.38
C ILE A 542 16.53 -26.77 1.91
N LYS A 543 16.50 -25.48 2.27
CA LYS A 543 17.59 -24.79 2.95
C LYS A 543 17.09 -24.19 4.25
N LEU A 544 17.66 -24.61 5.37
CA LEU A 544 17.42 -23.98 6.66
C LEU A 544 18.22 -22.67 6.75
N VAL A 545 17.57 -21.64 7.25
CA VAL A 545 18.15 -20.31 7.50
C VAL A 545 17.69 -19.78 8.86
N ASP A 546 18.49 -18.93 9.48
CA ASP A 546 18.12 -18.32 10.76
C ASP A 546 16.92 -17.39 10.61
N GLN A 547 16.88 -16.65 9.50
CA GLN A 547 15.80 -15.70 9.20
C GLN A 547 15.62 -15.51 7.70
N ILE A 548 14.37 -15.42 7.24
CA ILE A 548 14.05 -15.06 5.85
C ILE A 548 14.25 -13.55 5.67
N PRO A 549 15.07 -13.11 4.69
CA PRO A 549 15.27 -11.68 4.42
C PRO A 549 13.99 -11.01 3.96
N LYS A 550 13.59 -9.93 4.64
CA LYS A 550 12.38 -9.14 4.32
C LYS A 550 12.69 -7.65 4.27
N ASN A 551 12.01 -6.94 3.39
CA ASN A 551 12.04 -5.48 3.37
C ASN A 551 11.21 -4.89 4.53
N GLN A 552 11.17 -3.56 4.65
CA GLN A 552 10.44 -2.85 5.71
C GLN A 552 8.93 -3.10 5.73
N LEU A 553 8.35 -3.48 4.59
CA LEU A 553 6.94 -3.91 4.49
C LEU A 553 6.74 -5.39 4.82
N GLY A 554 7.80 -6.08 5.28
CA GLY A 554 7.76 -7.50 5.54
C GLY A 554 7.69 -8.38 4.27
N LYS A 555 8.02 -7.83 3.10
CA LYS A 555 8.03 -8.58 1.83
C LYS A 555 9.38 -9.20 1.56
N VAL A 556 9.37 -10.46 1.12
CA VAL A 556 10.56 -11.17 0.63
C VAL A 556 10.88 -10.71 -0.79
N ASN A 557 12.14 -10.36 -1.07
CA ASN A 557 12.60 -10.11 -2.44
C ASN A 557 13.03 -11.42 -3.09
N LYS A 558 12.07 -12.18 -3.62
CA LYS A 558 12.34 -13.48 -4.24
C LYS A 558 13.28 -13.40 -5.44
N LYS A 559 13.31 -12.27 -6.15
CA LYS A 559 14.22 -12.10 -7.28
C LYS A 559 15.69 -12.09 -6.85
N GLU A 560 16.00 -11.37 -5.76
CA GLU A 560 17.34 -11.39 -5.17
C GLU A 560 17.69 -12.78 -4.64
N LEU A 561 16.72 -13.48 -4.02
CA LEU A 561 16.95 -14.85 -3.56
C LEU A 561 17.24 -15.81 -4.72
N ILE A 562 16.47 -15.73 -5.82
CA ILE A 562 16.73 -16.55 -7.01
C ILE A 562 18.13 -16.27 -7.55
N GLN A 563 18.51 -15.00 -7.75
CA GLN A 563 19.84 -14.64 -8.22
C GLN A 563 20.96 -15.14 -7.30
N PHE A 564 20.76 -15.01 -5.99
CA PHE A 564 21.74 -15.45 -4.99
C PHE A 564 21.97 -16.98 -5.05
N TYR A 565 20.88 -17.76 -5.08
CA TYR A 565 20.98 -19.22 -5.05
C TYR A 565 21.34 -19.82 -6.42
N GLU A 566 20.98 -19.21 -7.55
CA GLU A 566 21.45 -19.64 -8.87
C GLU A 566 22.96 -19.45 -9.03
N ASN A 567 23.52 -18.34 -8.52
CA ASN A 567 24.96 -18.07 -8.56
C ASN A 567 25.77 -18.93 -7.58
N SER A 568 25.14 -19.45 -6.55
CA SER A 568 25.84 -20.22 -5.48
C SER A 568 26.10 -21.69 -5.84
N LYS A 569 25.75 -22.16 -7.05
CA LYS A 569 25.91 -23.56 -7.51
C LYS A 569 25.58 -24.58 -6.41
N PHE A 570 24.29 -24.81 -6.16
CA PHE A 570 23.82 -25.90 -5.31
C PHE A 570 23.62 -27.18 -6.14
#